data_2f2b025ae1141486b898924be3326525
#
_entry.id   2f2b025ae1141486b898924be3326525
#
_cell.length_a   1.000
_cell.length_b   1.000
_cell.length_c   1.000
_cell.angle_alpha   90.00
_cell.angle_beta   90.00
_cell.angle_gamma   90.00
#
_symmetry.space_group_name_H-M   'P 1'
#
loop_
_entity.id
_entity.type
_entity.pdbx_description
1 polymer ?
#
loop_
_entity_poly.entity_id
_entity_poly.type
_entity_poly.pdbx_seq_one_letter_code
_entity_poly.pdbx_strand_id
1 'polypeptide(L)'
;MNKILIIINREFTTRVRKKTFLVVTIFVPILFALFYAFLMWMLLRDDSQERIIAVINESTLETPLQKINNTSFTYVDQDVPEADYIDFLKKNDYYAITRIPVNVMSHAEIPVFSTSQVPMELKNEIASQLRQKIESVKRAEVIAKTQMPDLEAELD
;
A
#
# COMPACT_ATOMS: atom_id res chain seq x y z
N MET A 1 66.10 -11.34 11.58
CA MET A 1 65.06 -10.33 11.37
C MET A 1 64.88 -10.18 9.84
N ASN A 2 63.69 -10.43 9.36
CA ASN A 2 63.44 -10.48 7.91
C ASN A 2 63.47 -9.08 7.30
N LYS A 3 64.47 -8.84 6.41
CA LYS A 3 64.65 -7.59 5.67
C LYS A 3 63.37 -7.19 4.94
N ILE A 4 62.56 -8.17 4.53
CA ILE A 4 61.26 -8.01 3.86
C ILE A 4 60.26 -7.30 4.78
N LEU A 5 60.16 -7.62 6.06
CA LEU A 5 59.29 -6.99 7.03
C LEU A 5 59.58 -5.50 7.25
N ILE A 6 60.86 -5.13 7.21
CA ILE A 6 61.32 -3.75 7.34
C ILE A 6 60.88 -2.91 6.11
N ILE A 7 60.98 -3.50 4.89
CA ILE A 7 60.57 -2.84 3.67
C ILE A 7 59.04 -2.66 3.63
N ILE A 8 58.29 -3.70 4.00
CA ILE A 8 56.82 -3.64 4.06
C ILE A 8 56.35 -2.59 5.04
N ASN A 9 56.96 -2.57 6.23
CA ASN A 9 56.58 -1.62 7.28
C ASN A 9 56.87 -0.16 6.87
N ARG A 10 58.00 0.07 6.22
CA ARG A 10 58.37 1.39 5.67
C ARG A 10 57.43 1.84 4.58
N GLU A 11 57.10 0.99 3.60
CA GLU A 11 56.20 1.27 2.50
C GLU A 11 54.78 1.51 3.02
N PHE A 12 54.28 0.65 3.95
CA PHE A 12 52.99 0.77 4.55
C PHE A 12 52.83 2.10 5.34
N THR A 13 53.83 2.40 6.19
CA THR A 13 53.81 3.63 7.01
C THR A 13 53.86 4.88 6.13
N THR A 14 54.59 4.85 5.01
CA THR A 14 54.66 5.99 4.07
C THR A 14 53.36 6.23 3.34
N ARG A 15 52.63 5.16 3.00
CA ARG A 15 51.34 5.27 2.30
C ARG A 15 50.20 5.63 3.24
N VAL A 16 50.16 5.02 4.41
CA VAL A 16 49.09 5.28 5.42
C VAL A 16 49.18 6.69 6.01
N ARG A 17 50.39 7.26 6.10
CA ARG A 17 50.60 8.66 6.53
C ARG A 17 50.16 9.71 5.54
N LYS A 18 49.90 9.36 4.28
CA LYS A 18 49.35 10.32 3.32
C LYS A 18 47.92 10.65 3.69
N LYS A 19 47.63 11.92 3.94
CA LYS A 19 46.30 12.40 4.29
C LYS A 19 45.21 11.93 3.31
N THR A 20 45.56 11.90 2.02
CA THR A 20 44.68 11.41 0.96
C THR A 20 44.29 9.93 1.12
N PHE A 21 45.25 9.07 1.56
CA PHE A 21 44.97 7.65 1.79
C PHE A 21 43.98 7.47 2.95
N LEU A 22 44.19 8.17 4.07
CA LEU A 22 43.31 8.12 5.22
C LEU A 22 41.90 8.60 4.87
N VAL A 23 41.81 9.72 4.12
CA VAL A 23 40.52 10.28 3.70
C VAL A 23 39.79 9.28 2.79
N VAL A 24 40.44 8.74 1.78
CA VAL A 24 39.76 7.82 0.85
C VAL A 24 39.39 6.50 1.55
N THR A 25 40.27 5.94 2.38
CA THR A 25 40.06 4.62 2.97
C THR A 25 39.04 4.63 4.12
N ILE A 26 38.95 5.72 4.86
CA ILE A 26 38.06 5.83 6.02
C ILE A 26 36.81 6.66 5.68
N PHE A 27 36.99 7.80 5.04
CA PHE A 27 35.90 8.74 4.81
C PHE A 27 34.91 8.25 3.75
N VAL A 28 35.40 7.61 2.67
CA VAL A 28 34.53 7.12 1.60
C VAL A 28 33.57 6.03 2.10
N PRO A 29 33.98 4.99 2.84
CA PRO A 29 33.04 4.00 3.40
C PRO A 29 32.04 4.61 4.37
N ILE A 30 32.46 5.57 5.20
CA ILE A 30 31.57 6.28 6.12
C ILE A 30 30.53 7.10 5.35
N LEU A 31 30.95 7.79 4.29
CA LEU A 31 30.05 8.57 3.44
C LEU A 31 28.99 7.68 2.78
N PHE A 32 29.41 6.51 2.27
CA PHE A 32 28.45 5.55 1.72
C PHE A 32 27.48 5.01 2.78
N ALA A 33 27.97 4.68 3.97
CA ALA A 33 27.11 4.22 5.05
C ALA A 33 26.07 5.29 5.46
N LEU A 34 26.48 6.55 5.55
CA LEU A 34 25.58 7.68 5.84
C LEU A 34 24.56 7.89 4.70
N PHE A 35 25.01 7.75 3.46
CA PHE A 35 24.13 7.87 2.30
C PHE A 35 23.06 6.77 2.29
N TYR A 36 23.44 5.51 2.54
CA TYR A 36 22.48 4.42 2.67
C TYR A 36 21.52 4.60 3.85
N ALA A 37 22.03 5.05 5.00
CA ALA A 37 21.20 5.35 6.15
C ALA A 37 20.20 6.46 5.87
N PHE A 38 20.60 7.49 5.13
CA PHE A 38 19.73 8.57 4.69
C PHE A 38 18.64 8.09 3.74
N LEU A 39 18.99 7.27 2.74
CA LEU A 39 18.01 6.68 1.83
C LEU A 39 16.99 5.80 2.57
N MET A 40 17.47 4.97 3.49
CA MET A 40 16.61 4.10 4.30
C MET A 40 15.68 4.91 5.19
N TRP A 41 16.19 5.98 5.81
CA TRP A 41 15.37 6.90 6.60
C TRP A 41 14.30 7.60 5.75
N MET A 42 14.66 8.04 4.53
CA MET A 42 13.73 8.66 3.60
C MET A 42 12.60 7.69 3.18
N LEU A 43 12.94 6.44 2.85
CA LEU A 43 11.98 5.40 2.48
C LEU A 43 11.03 5.04 3.63
N LEU A 44 11.55 4.93 4.85
CA LEU A 44 10.74 4.61 6.04
C LEU A 44 9.81 5.75 6.45
N ARG A 45 10.14 6.99 6.10
CA ARG A 45 9.33 8.15 6.46
C ARG A 45 8.04 8.26 5.63
N ASP A 46 8.08 7.81 4.39
CA ASP A 46 6.95 7.94 3.45
C ASP A 46 5.77 7.00 3.81
N ASP A 47 6.04 5.92 4.54
CA ASP A 47 5.05 4.91 4.93
C ASP A 47 4.28 5.25 6.23
N SER A 48 4.65 6.35 6.89
CA SER A 48 4.10 6.73 8.21
C SER A 48 2.84 7.59 8.14
N GLN A 49 2.47 8.10 6.96
CA GLN A 49 1.25 8.91 6.82
C GLN A 49 0.03 8.02 6.70
N GLU A 50 -0.93 8.21 7.59
CA GLU A 50 -2.24 7.57 7.48
C GLU A 50 -2.93 8.05 6.21
N ARG A 51 -3.28 7.10 5.33
CA ARG A 51 -3.98 7.37 4.07
C ARG A 51 -5.45 7.14 4.27
N ILE A 52 -6.27 8.13 3.98
CA ILE A 52 -7.73 8.00 4.06
C ILE A 52 -8.28 7.87 2.64
N ILE A 53 -9.00 6.79 2.39
CA ILE A 53 -9.70 6.54 1.13
C ILE A 53 -11.18 6.79 1.33
N ALA A 54 -11.75 7.70 0.54
CA ALA A 54 -13.18 7.90 0.48
C ALA A 54 -13.84 6.77 -0.32
N VAL A 55 -14.89 6.17 0.22
CA VAL A 55 -15.65 5.08 -0.41
C VAL A 55 -17.07 5.53 -0.64
N ILE A 56 -17.49 5.60 -1.91
CA ILE A 56 -18.87 5.78 -2.30
C ILE A 56 -19.45 4.38 -2.56
N ASN A 57 -20.40 3.95 -1.75
CA ASN A 57 -21.01 2.64 -1.87
C ASN A 57 -22.41 2.76 -2.47
N GLU A 58 -22.57 2.39 -3.74
CA GLU A 58 -23.85 2.32 -4.43
C GLU A 58 -24.44 0.89 -4.41
N SER A 59 -23.67 -0.07 -3.89
CA SER A 59 -24.10 -1.46 -3.86
C SER A 59 -24.98 -1.76 -2.64
N THR A 60 -25.70 -2.86 -2.70
CA THR A 60 -26.46 -3.41 -1.56
C THR A 60 -25.56 -4.16 -0.54
N LEU A 61 -24.25 -4.17 -0.77
CA LEU A 61 -23.30 -4.80 0.14
C LEU A 61 -23.08 -3.90 1.37
N GLU A 62 -23.67 -4.26 2.49
CA GLU A 62 -23.35 -3.68 3.79
C GLU A 62 -21.98 -4.18 4.26
N THR A 63 -20.91 -3.57 3.71
CA THR A 63 -19.61 -4.10 4.06
C THR A 63 -18.60 -2.98 4.24
N PRO A 64 -18.21 -2.72 5.48
CA PRO A 64 -17.05 -1.88 5.71
C PRO A 64 -15.79 -2.61 5.24
N LEU A 65 -15.02 -1.94 4.38
CA LEU A 65 -13.65 -2.35 4.08
C LEU A 65 -12.83 -2.23 5.36
N GLN A 66 -12.03 -3.26 5.64
CA GLN A 66 -11.17 -3.26 6.81
C GLN A 66 -9.92 -2.42 6.56
N LYS A 67 -9.42 -1.77 7.61
CA LYS A 67 -8.17 -1.01 7.56
C LYS A 67 -7.03 -1.88 7.03
N ILE A 68 -6.28 -1.35 6.07
CA ILE A 68 -5.12 -2.01 5.45
C ILE A 68 -3.87 -1.23 5.84
N ASN A 69 -3.02 -1.80 6.67
CA ASN A 69 -1.80 -1.11 7.15
C ASN A 69 -2.12 0.31 7.65
N ASN A 70 -1.54 1.34 7.01
CA ASN A 70 -1.79 2.75 7.31
C ASN A 70 -2.91 3.38 6.47
N THR A 71 -3.78 2.57 5.85
CA THR A 71 -4.88 3.04 5.02
C THR A 71 -6.20 2.75 5.69
N SER A 72 -6.97 3.79 5.99
CA SER A 72 -8.33 3.72 6.52
C SER A 72 -9.35 4.08 5.43
N PHE A 73 -10.57 3.57 5.58
CA PHE A 73 -11.65 3.78 4.63
C PHE A 73 -12.75 4.60 5.31
N THR A 74 -13.16 5.69 4.65
CA THR A 74 -14.26 6.54 5.11
C THR A 74 -15.39 6.47 4.10
N TYR A 75 -16.55 6.02 4.52
CA TYR A 75 -17.75 5.97 3.68
C TYR A 75 -18.36 7.35 3.57
N VAL A 76 -18.65 7.74 2.33
CA VAL A 76 -19.23 9.05 1.99
C VAL A 76 -20.59 8.81 1.36
N ASP A 77 -21.63 9.32 2.02
CA ASP A 77 -23.03 9.21 1.54
C ASP A 77 -23.37 10.23 0.45
N GLN A 78 -22.41 11.11 0.10
CA GLN A 78 -22.58 12.12 -0.92
C GLN A 78 -22.24 11.54 -2.29
N ASP A 79 -23.17 11.66 -3.22
CA ASP A 79 -22.90 11.37 -4.64
C ASP A 79 -22.02 12.49 -5.23
N VAL A 80 -20.74 12.17 -5.45
CA VAL A 80 -19.78 13.09 -6.04
C VAL A 80 -19.60 12.70 -7.51
N PRO A 81 -19.83 13.61 -8.46
CA PRO A 81 -19.55 13.36 -9.87
C PRO A 81 -18.05 13.06 -10.10
N GLU A 82 -17.73 12.20 -11.04
CA GLU A 82 -16.34 11.86 -11.35
C GLU A 82 -15.48 13.07 -11.74
N ALA A 83 -16.10 14.07 -12.38
CA ALA A 83 -15.44 15.32 -12.77
C ALA A 83 -14.91 16.10 -11.55
N ASP A 84 -15.56 15.97 -10.40
CA ASP A 84 -15.26 16.72 -9.18
C ASP A 84 -14.39 15.95 -8.19
N TYR A 85 -14.00 14.69 -8.49
CA TYR A 85 -13.21 13.85 -7.59
C TYR A 85 -11.93 14.50 -7.12
N ILE A 86 -11.19 15.16 -8.01
CA ILE A 86 -9.90 15.79 -7.66
C ILE A 86 -10.09 16.93 -6.67
N ASP A 87 -11.10 17.75 -6.86
CA ASP A 87 -11.40 18.87 -5.98
C ASP A 87 -11.95 18.39 -4.64
N PHE A 88 -12.78 17.34 -4.66
CA PHE A 88 -13.28 16.68 -3.45
C PHE A 88 -12.17 16.07 -2.62
N LEU A 89 -11.19 15.39 -3.24
CA LEU A 89 -10.04 14.80 -2.57
C LEU A 89 -9.20 15.88 -1.89
N LYS A 90 -8.90 16.97 -2.60
CA LYS A 90 -8.09 18.09 -2.05
C LYS A 90 -8.79 18.82 -0.92
N LYS A 91 -10.10 19.03 -1.04
CA LYS A 91 -10.89 19.76 -0.03
C LYS A 91 -10.98 19.01 1.29
N ASN A 92 -11.04 17.68 1.25
CA ASN A 92 -11.22 16.82 2.43
C ASN A 92 -9.94 16.10 2.87
N ASP A 93 -8.81 16.39 2.24
CA ASP A 93 -7.50 15.75 2.51
C ASP A 93 -7.55 14.22 2.38
N TYR A 94 -8.30 13.71 1.40
CA TYR A 94 -8.37 12.29 1.10
C TYR A 94 -7.28 11.89 0.10
N TYR A 95 -6.66 10.74 0.34
CA TYR A 95 -5.64 10.17 -0.53
C TYR A 95 -6.20 9.69 -1.86
N ALA A 96 -7.34 9.01 -1.81
CA ALA A 96 -8.00 8.45 -2.98
C ALA A 96 -9.52 8.37 -2.76
N ILE A 97 -10.27 8.20 -3.84
CA ILE A 97 -11.70 7.90 -3.83
C ILE A 97 -11.96 6.64 -4.65
N THR A 98 -12.84 5.79 -4.16
CA THR A 98 -13.29 4.60 -4.85
C THR A 98 -14.80 4.52 -4.84
N ARG A 99 -15.40 4.06 -5.93
CA ARG A 99 -16.83 3.86 -6.06
C ARG A 99 -17.12 2.37 -6.21
N ILE A 100 -17.96 1.85 -5.33
CA ILE A 100 -18.44 0.46 -5.39
C ILE A 100 -19.76 0.49 -6.16
N PRO A 101 -19.80 0.02 -7.41
CA PRO A 101 -21.01 0.13 -8.24
C PRO A 101 -22.10 -0.85 -7.80
N VAL A 102 -23.35 -0.55 -8.16
CA VAL A 102 -24.53 -1.42 -7.88
C VAL A 102 -24.31 -2.85 -8.39
N ASN A 103 -23.66 -3.00 -9.54
CA ASN A 103 -23.43 -4.29 -10.19
C ASN A 103 -22.10 -4.97 -9.78
N VAL A 104 -21.53 -4.61 -8.63
CA VAL A 104 -20.25 -5.18 -8.13
C VAL A 104 -20.27 -6.72 -8.05
N MET A 105 -21.46 -7.33 -7.88
CA MET A 105 -21.62 -8.79 -7.88
C MET A 105 -21.23 -9.45 -9.22
N SER A 106 -21.28 -8.71 -10.32
CA SER A 106 -20.99 -9.20 -11.68
C SER A 106 -19.60 -8.78 -12.17
N HIS A 107 -19.10 -7.63 -11.72
CA HIS A 107 -17.84 -7.04 -12.14
C HIS A 107 -17.01 -6.66 -10.92
N ALA A 108 -15.88 -7.32 -10.77
CA ALA A 108 -14.98 -7.13 -9.62
C ALA A 108 -13.93 -6.02 -9.82
N GLU A 109 -14.02 -5.25 -10.91
CA GLU A 109 -13.12 -4.13 -11.14
C GLU A 109 -13.69 -2.87 -10.48
N ILE A 110 -12.92 -2.33 -9.55
CA ILE A 110 -13.29 -1.14 -8.80
C ILE A 110 -12.33 -0.04 -9.18
N PRO A 111 -12.83 1.05 -9.79
CA PRO A 111 -11.99 2.18 -10.12
C PRO A 111 -11.53 2.88 -8.83
N VAL A 112 -10.26 3.15 -8.71
CA VAL A 112 -9.65 3.94 -7.64
C VAL A 112 -9.04 5.18 -8.27
N PHE A 113 -9.58 6.33 -7.92
CA PHE A 113 -9.10 7.63 -8.39
C PHE A 113 -8.28 8.30 -7.29
N SER A 114 -7.14 8.87 -7.66
CA SER A 114 -6.25 9.55 -6.72
C SER A 114 -5.49 10.66 -7.42
N THR A 115 -5.05 11.64 -6.67
CA THR A 115 -4.15 12.71 -7.15
C THR A 115 -2.69 12.25 -7.23
N SER A 116 -2.35 11.12 -6.59
CA SER A 116 -1.02 10.51 -6.59
C SER A 116 -1.09 9.05 -7.01
N GLN A 117 0.07 8.45 -7.29
CA GLN A 117 0.13 7.06 -7.72
C GLN A 117 -0.28 6.10 -6.59
N VAL A 118 -1.36 5.35 -6.80
CA VAL A 118 -1.85 4.35 -5.85
C VAL A 118 -1.02 3.07 -5.99
N PRO A 119 -0.42 2.56 -4.91
CA PRO A 119 0.33 1.30 -4.93
C PRO A 119 -0.55 0.14 -5.44
N MET A 120 0.03 -0.72 -6.27
CA MET A 120 -0.68 -1.88 -6.82
C MET A 120 -1.14 -2.84 -5.71
N GLU A 121 -0.34 -2.97 -4.64
CA GLU A 121 -0.68 -3.78 -3.46
C GLU A 121 -1.99 -3.34 -2.84
N LEU A 122 -2.18 -2.04 -2.66
CA LEU A 122 -3.40 -1.48 -2.08
C LEU A 122 -4.63 -1.75 -2.98
N LYS A 123 -4.49 -1.61 -4.29
CA LYS A 123 -5.56 -1.95 -5.24
C LYS A 123 -5.94 -3.43 -5.17
N ASN A 124 -4.93 -4.31 -5.13
CA ASN A 124 -5.13 -5.75 -5.06
C ASN A 124 -5.80 -6.15 -3.73
N GLU A 125 -5.42 -5.51 -2.64
CA GLU A 125 -5.99 -5.81 -1.32
C GLU A 125 -7.46 -5.37 -1.22
N ILE A 126 -7.80 -4.18 -1.73
CA ILE A 126 -9.19 -3.71 -1.82
C ILE A 126 -10.02 -4.69 -2.67
N ALA A 127 -9.50 -5.10 -3.83
CA ALA A 127 -10.17 -6.06 -4.69
C ALA A 127 -10.34 -7.43 -4.02
N SER A 128 -9.35 -7.88 -3.26
CA SER A 128 -9.38 -9.13 -2.51
C SER A 128 -10.46 -9.13 -1.43
N GLN A 129 -10.53 -8.08 -0.61
CA GLN A 129 -11.54 -7.94 0.44
C GLN A 129 -12.96 -7.93 -0.16
N LEU A 130 -13.16 -7.23 -1.27
CA LEU A 130 -14.45 -7.21 -1.93
C LEU A 130 -14.84 -8.57 -2.52
N ARG A 131 -13.90 -9.26 -3.18
CA ARG A 131 -14.15 -10.62 -3.70
C ARG A 131 -14.55 -11.59 -2.60
N GLN A 132 -13.81 -11.62 -1.49
CA GLN A 132 -14.15 -12.47 -0.34
C GLN A 132 -15.57 -12.19 0.16
N LYS A 133 -15.98 -10.92 0.17
CA LYS A 133 -17.30 -10.54 0.64
C LYS A 133 -18.39 -10.91 -0.36
N ILE A 134 -18.17 -10.66 -1.64
CA ILE A 134 -19.09 -11.09 -2.71
C ILE A 134 -19.29 -12.61 -2.65
N GLU A 135 -18.21 -13.37 -2.47
CA GLU A 135 -18.30 -14.83 -2.32
C GLU A 135 -19.10 -15.23 -1.08
N SER A 136 -18.90 -14.56 0.05
CA SER A 136 -19.65 -14.87 1.28
C SER A 136 -21.14 -14.62 1.12
N VAL A 137 -21.53 -13.53 0.45
CA VAL A 137 -22.94 -13.21 0.17
C VAL A 137 -23.54 -14.20 -0.80
N LYS A 138 -22.84 -14.55 -1.88
CA LYS A 138 -23.30 -15.57 -2.86
C LYS A 138 -23.47 -16.94 -2.20
N ARG A 139 -22.55 -17.35 -1.32
CA ARG A 139 -22.67 -18.60 -0.55
C ARG A 139 -23.89 -18.59 0.38
N ALA A 140 -24.11 -17.46 1.08
CA ALA A 140 -25.28 -17.33 1.95
C ALA A 140 -26.59 -17.41 1.16
N GLU A 141 -26.66 -16.79 -0.02
CA GLU A 141 -27.83 -16.84 -0.90
C GLU A 141 -28.09 -18.25 -1.43
N VAL A 142 -27.04 -18.99 -1.83
CA VAL A 142 -27.18 -20.39 -2.28
C VAL A 142 -27.66 -21.29 -1.13
N ILE A 143 -27.12 -21.10 0.09
CA ILE A 143 -27.55 -21.87 1.26
C ILE A 143 -29.02 -21.57 1.57
N ALA A 144 -29.43 -20.30 1.56
CA ALA A 144 -30.82 -19.91 1.79
C ALA A 144 -31.78 -20.51 0.76
N LYS A 145 -31.40 -20.51 -0.52
CA LYS A 145 -32.19 -21.15 -1.60
C LYS A 145 -32.24 -22.66 -1.48
N THR A 146 -31.17 -23.30 -0.98
CA THR A 146 -31.11 -24.75 -0.81
C THR A 146 -31.89 -25.24 0.41
N GLN A 147 -32.07 -24.38 1.42
CA GLN A 147 -32.85 -24.69 2.62
C GLN A 147 -34.36 -24.38 2.50
N MET A 148 -34.82 -23.80 1.38
CA MET A 148 -36.23 -23.48 1.12
C MET A 148 -36.93 -24.34 0.02
N PRO A 149 -36.54 -25.57 -0.34
CA PRO A 149 -37.28 -26.32 -1.35
C PRO A 149 -38.59 -26.94 -0.84
N ASP A 150 -38.85 -26.94 0.48
CA ASP A 150 -39.98 -27.68 1.06
C ASP A 150 -41.24 -26.85 1.37
N LEU A 151 -41.19 -25.53 1.22
CA LEU A 151 -42.34 -24.67 1.57
C LEU A 151 -43.29 -24.38 0.39
N GLU A 152 -42.87 -24.55 -0.85
CA GLU A 152 -43.75 -24.39 -2.03
C GLU A 152 -44.50 -25.67 -2.42
N ALA A 153 -44.07 -26.82 -1.92
CA ALA A 153 -44.74 -28.08 -2.21
C ALA A 153 -45.95 -28.39 -1.27
N GLU A 154 -46.21 -27.58 -0.24
CA GLU A 154 -47.30 -27.79 0.74
C GLU A 154 -48.49 -26.84 0.53
N LEU A 155 -48.49 -26.06 -0.56
CA LEU A 155 -49.55 -25.08 -0.90
C LEU A 155 -50.33 -25.38 -2.19
N ASP A 156 -50.22 -26.61 -2.75
CA ASP A 156 -51.10 -27.10 -3.84
C ASP A 156 -52.09 -28.17 -3.36
#